data_969b82a9af7f33e544ab85368e5b5c30
#
_entry.id   969b82a9af7f33e544ab85368e5b5c30
#
_cell.length_a   1.000
_cell.length_b   1.000
_cell.length_c   1.000
_cell.angle_alpha   90.00
_cell.angle_beta   90.00
_cell.angle_gamma   90.00
#
_symmetry.space_group_name_H-M   'P 1'
#
loop_
_entity.id
_entity.type
_entity.pdbx_description
1 polymer ?
#
loop_
_entity_poly.entity_id
_entity_poly.type
_entity_poly.pdbx_seq_one_letter_code
_entity_poly.pdbx_strand_id
1 'polypeptide(L)'
;MSFARQVCFFITSFFFFFTVVADFVQPGQYDYGFNVDLRLRKREPTQSHIVTGLPRVDGQTQLRPDIRDLQKDEDKWNLYLLTLNWLQYTNQDSPFSWYQITGIHGAPALTWGDVGPTPGNEHSGYCTHVSILFPTWHRPYLALYEQVLYNIAQFVASLYPPDLQDRFQKAASTFRIPYWDWAATPPDGVSVLPLAVGGSSSVNVSGPNGVQSISNPLFSYVFRPFNASTFPDFPYNTWHETKRAPRPVNSPNATSNNSFVAHALDTHLPSFQQRLYNLFSNYPNYTTFSNEAWIPSGNNNDSYDSIESLHDAIHTVGGGVYGHLAIIAYSGFDPLFWLHHANVDRIFTMWQALYNDTYVVPQPAVYSSHTTSPGESEDSQTGLTPFFSNETHFWTSDMARDHEVFGYTYAEVANKSRAEVAASINRLYGNFSPISMLTRPTTNGLSWNGMTSAYPPVEAVFSGDKYREWIANIRVSKHAMGGSFSIHLFLEDVPSDPISWPVASNLVGTMGVFAHKGVHGSKSHRMVAGTIPITSALMQMVASGKIPSLHAEDIEPYLRLNLELRVSLVNGTEVDAHEVSGLHIEIASSMVKAPESESMLSEWGKVERHFDLFA
;
A
#
# COMPACT_ATOMS: atom_id res chain seq x y z
N MET A 1 21.59 65.21 -75.63
CA MET A 1 22.29 64.27 -74.74
C MET A 1 21.46 64.15 -73.48
N SER A 2 20.66 63.10 -73.40
CA SER A 2 19.71 62.88 -72.25
C SER A 2 20.21 61.68 -71.50
N PHE A 3 20.45 61.83 -70.19
CA PHE A 3 20.79 60.74 -69.28
C PHE A 3 19.52 60.36 -68.50
N ALA A 4 18.97 59.19 -68.82
CA ALA A 4 17.92 58.58 -68.06
C ALA A 4 18.54 57.87 -66.83
N ARG A 5 18.12 58.23 -65.62
CA ARG A 5 18.43 57.48 -64.37
C ARG A 5 17.33 56.43 -64.11
N GLN A 6 17.71 55.18 -64.25
CA GLN A 6 16.87 54.06 -63.72
C GLN A 6 17.06 53.96 -62.18
N VAL A 7 15.96 54.04 -61.44
CA VAL A 7 15.91 53.76 -60.05
C VAL A 7 15.41 52.31 -59.86
N CYS A 8 16.30 51.40 -59.43
CA CYS A 8 15.95 50.04 -59.07
C CYS A 8 15.41 50.07 -57.65
N PHE A 9 14.12 49.72 -57.45
CA PHE A 9 13.54 49.39 -56.17
C PHE A 9 13.89 47.92 -55.82
N PHE A 10 14.74 47.74 -54.79
CA PHE A 10 14.91 46.43 -54.14
C PHE A 10 13.77 46.25 -53.14
N ILE A 11 12.82 45.31 -53.41
CA ILE A 11 11.84 44.82 -52.45
C ILE A 11 12.53 43.72 -51.68
N THR A 12 12.96 43.98 -50.47
CA THR A 12 13.44 42.98 -49.51
C THR A 12 12.23 42.35 -48.86
N SER A 13 11.81 41.18 -49.34
CA SER A 13 10.81 40.31 -48.68
C SER A 13 11.43 39.70 -47.43
N PHE A 14 11.08 40.21 -46.24
CA PHE A 14 11.36 39.52 -45.00
C PHE A 14 10.42 38.33 -44.87
N PHE A 15 10.90 37.13 -45.14
CA PHE A 15 10.27 35.89 -44.73
C PHE A 15 10.50 35.74 -43.21
N PHE A 16 9.48 36.02 -42.40
CA PHE A 16 9.41 35.55 -41.03
C PHE A 16 9.21 34.04 -41.08
N PHE A 17 10.28 33.27 -40.89
CA PHE A 17 10.16 31.88 -40.49
C PHE A 17 9.62 31.82 -39.09
N PHE A 18 8.31 31.64 -38.91
CA PHE A 18 7.77 31.11 -37.71
C PHE A 18 8.24 29.65 -37.61
N THR A 19 9.32 29.39 -36.89
CA THR A 19 9.60 28.04 -36.38
C THR A 19 8.48 27.74 -35.41
N VAL A 20 7.42 27.10 -35.88
CA VAL A 20 6.51 26.34 -35.03
C VAL A 20 7.39 25.24 -34.43
N VAL A 21 7.90 25.46 -33.20
CA VAL A 21 8.41 24.36 -32.38
C VAL A 21 7.16 23.54 -32.10
N ALA A 22 6.98 22.45 -32.83
CA ALA A 22 5.98 21.47 -32.55
C ALA A 22 6.27 21.02 -31.10
N ASP A 23 5.37 21.33 -30.16
CA ASP A 23 5.45 20.84 -28.81
C ASP A 23 5.43 19.32 -28.88
N PHE A 24 6.60 18.70 -28.62
CA PHE A 24 6.78 17.26 -28.80
C PHE A 24 6.05 16.52 -27.68
N VAL A 25 4.91 15.93 -27.99
CA VAL A 25 4.18 15.04 -27.10
C VAL A 25 4.94 13.72 -27.01
N GLN A 26 5.25 13.31 -25.79
CA GLN A 26 5.99 12.05 -25.58
C GLN A 26 5.09 10.83 -25.86
N PRO A 27 5.66 9.70 -26.34
CA PRO A 27 4.89 8.47 -26.54
C PRO A 27 4.15 8.05 -25.25
N GLY A 28 2.84 7.81 -25.37
CA GLY A 28 1.97 7.42 -24.25
C GLY A 28 1.49 8.57 -23.38
N GLN A 29 1.87 9.81 -23.64
CA GLN A 29 1.32 11.01 -23.02
C GLN A 29 0.01 11.40 -23.72
N TYR A 30 -0.95 11.92 -22.93
CA TYR A 30 -2.14 12.54 -23.53
C TYR A 30 -1.76 13.86 -24.20
N ASP A 31 -2.20 14.05 -25.44
CA ASP A 31 -1.97 15.28 -26.20
C ASP A 31 -3.02 16.34 -25.87
N TYR A 32 -2.63 17.32 -25.07
CA TYR A 32 -3.46 18.49 -24.74
C TYR A 32 -3.35 19.62 -25.79
N GLY A 33 -2.55 19.45 -26.86
CA GLY A 33 -2.24 20.51 -27.83
C GLY A 33 -1.19 21.51 -27.34
N PHE A 34 -0.53 21.23 -26.21
CA PHE A 34 0.57 22.03 -25.66
C PHE A 34 1.48 21.18 -24.75
N ASN A 35 2.71 21.66 -24.52
CA ASN A 35 3.64 21.01 -23.60
C ASN A 35 3.25 21.28 -22.14
N VAL A 36 2.96 20.22 -21.38
CA VAL A 36 2.54 20.30 -19.97
C VAL A 36 3.61 20.92 -19.06
N ASP A 37 4.91 20.62 -19.29
CA ASP A 37 6.02 21.16 -18.50
C ASP A 37 6.16 22.68 -18.63
N LEU A 38 5.98 23.22 -19.84
CA LEU A 38 6.06 24.67 -20.07
C LEU A 38 4.93 25.43 -19.36
N ARG A 39 3.78 24.80 -19.19
CA ARG A 39 2.65 25.40 -18.48
C ARG A 39 2.86 25.42 -16.98
N LEU A 40 3.41 24.36 -16.40
CA LEU A 40 3.75 24.30 -14.97
C LEU A 40 4.81 25.37 -14.63
N ARG A 41 5.91 25.47 -15.39
CA ARG A 41 6.97 26.46 -15.17
C ARG A 41 6.48 27.91 -15.17
N LYS A 42 5.42 28.24 -15.92
CA LYS A 42 4.80 29.59 -15.93
C LYS A 42 3.91 29.84 -14.72
N ARG A 43 3.50 28.80 -14.00
CA ARG A 43 2.64 28.91 -12.81
C ARG A 43 3.39 28.80 -11.48
N GLU A 44 4.67 28.47 -11.49
CA GLU A 44 5.53 28.39 -10.31
C GLU A 44 6.26 29.69 -9.99
N PRO A 45 5.60 30.71 -9.40
CA PRO A 45 6.29 31.53 -8.43
C PRO A 45 5.71 31.18 -7.06
N THR A 46 6.47 30.47 -6.24
CA THR A 46 6.16 30.22 -4.83
C THR A 46 4.95 29.31 -4.54
N GLN A 47 4.88 28.11 -5.15
CA GLN A 47 4.00 27.11 -4.59
C GLN A 47 4.63 26.63 -3.28
N SER A 48 4.08 27.10 -2.16
CA SER A 48 4.55 26.70 -0.83
C SER A 48 4.36 25.17 -0.70
N HIS A 49 5.34 24.49 -0.10
CA HIS A 49 5.29 23.06 0.21
C HIS A 49 4.28 22.74 1.33
N ILE A 50 3.25 23.60 1.48
CA ILE A 50 2.22 23.49 2.51
C ILE A 50 1.17 22.46 2.07
N VAL A 51 0.89 21.51 2.94
CA VAL A 51 -0.19 20.54 2.79
C VAL A 51 -1.43 21.11 3.47
N THR A 52 -2.41 21.57 2.69
CA THR A 52 -3.63 22.18 3.22
C THR A 52 -4.84 21.22 3.21
N GLY A 53 -4.70 20.08 2.54
CA GLY A 53 -5.85 19.25 2.19
C GLY A 53 -6.74 19.89 1.10
N LEU A 54 -7.92 19.33 0.91
CA LEU A 54 -8.83 19.70 -0.19
C LEU A 54 -10.08 20.42 0.33
N PRO A 55 -10.70 21.28 -0.50
CA PRO A 55 -11.90 21.98 -0.09
C PRO A 55 -13.08 21.02 0.16
N ARG A 56 -13.90 21.36 1.12
CA ARG A 56 -15.23 20.74 1.31
C ARG A 56 -16.15 21.25 0.21
N VAL A 57 -16.99 20.36 -0.33
CA VAL A 57 -18.02 20.73 -1.30
C VAL A 57 -19.37 20.80 -0.58
N ASP A 58 -20.06 21.91 -0.69
CA ASP A 58 -21.30 22.17 0.06
C ASP A 58 -21.18 21.93 1.58
N GLY A 59 -20.01 22.27 2.13
CA GLY A 59 -19.69 22.06 3.55
C GLY A 59 -19.38 20.61 3.93
N GLN A 60 -19.44 19.66 2.99
CA GLN A 60 -19.20 18.23 3.23
C GLN A 60 -17.81 17.80 2.77
N THR A 61 -17.15 16.97 3.59
CA THR A 61 -15.98 16.18 3.17
C THR A 61 -16.39 15.19 2.08
N GLN A 62 -15.46 14.91 1.16
CA GLN A 62 -15.73 14.00 0.03
C GLN A 62 -15.13 12.63 0.29
N LEU A 63 -15.78 11.58 -0.23
CA LEU A 63 -15.31 10.21 -0.05
C LEU A 63 -14.10 9.92 -0.94
N ARG A 64 -13.07 9.28 -0.38
CA ARG A 64 -12.11 8.48 -1.16
C ARG A 64 -12.80 7.18 -1.56
N PRO A 65 -12.97 6.87 -2.84
CA PRO A 65 -13.64 5.65 -3.29
C PRO A 65 -12.70 4.44 -3.35
N ASP A 66 -13.25 3.21 -3.31
CA ASP A 66 -12.50 2.06 -3.84
C ASP A 66 -12.24 2.28 -5.33
N ILE A 67 -11.08 1.81 -5.82
CA ILE A 67 -10.71 2.00 -7.25
C ILE A 67 -11.72 1.35 -8.19
N ARG A 68 -12.34 0.24 -7.81
CA ARG A 68 -13.38 -0.43 -8.62
C ARG A 68 -14.67 0.37 -8.66
N ASP A 69 -14.98 1.14 -7.60
CA ASP A 69 -16.14 2.04 -7.58
C ASP A 69 -15.83 3.32 -8.36
N LEU A 70 -14.63 3.85 -8.28
CA LEU A 70 -14.20 4.97 -9.11
C LEU A 70 -14.35 4.67 -10.61
N GLN A 71 -14.04 3.43 -11.04
CA GLN A 71 -14.16 3.01 -12.43
C GLN A 71 -15.62 3.05 -12.97
N LYS A 72 -16.62 3.03 -12.08
CA LYS A 72 -18.05 3.13 -12.46
C LYS A 72 -18.48 4.57 -12.75
N ASP A 73 -17.72 5.57 -12.27
CA ASP A 73 -17.92 7.00 -12.57
C ASP A 73 -16.97 7.39 -13.70
N GLU A 74 -17.47 7.32 -14.95
CA GLU A 74 -16.66 7.53 -16.15
C GLU A 74 -15.93 8.88 -16.16
N ASP A 75 -16.55 9.95 -15.67
CA ASP A 75 -15.96 11.28 -15.66
C ASP A 75 -14.79 11.38 -14.69
N LYS A 76 -14.99 10.91 -13.45
CA LYS A 76 -13.93 10.89 -12.44
C LYS A 76 -12.82 9.92 -12.80
N TRP A 77 -13.16 8.77 -13.41
CA TRP A 77 -12.19 7.81 -13.88
C TRP A 77 -11.28 8.38 -14.96
N ASN A 78 -11.84 9.02 -15.99
CA ASN A 78 -11.06 9.69 -17.02
C ASN A 78 -10.19 10.80 -16.43
N LEU A 79 -10.73 11.65 -15.54
CA LEU A 79 -9.95 12.67 -14.85
C LEU A 79 -8.80 12.06 -14.03
N TYR A 80 -9.04 10.96 -13.30
CA TYR A 80 -8.01 10.29 -12.53
C TYR A 80 -6.86 9.80 -13.40
N LEU A 81 -7.16 9.10 -14.50
CA LEU A 81 -6.13 8.63 -15.44
C LEU A 81 -5.39 9.78 -16.11
N LEU A 82 -6.09 10.84 -16.51
CA LEU A 82 -5.49 12.02 -17.13
C LEU A 82 -4.57 12.76 -16.14
N THR A 83 -4.96 12.90 -14.88
CA THR A 83 -4.15 13.56 -13.85
C THR A 83 -2.91 12.74 -13.51
N LEU A 84 -3.02 11.41 -13.39
CA LEU A 84 -1.87 10.53 -13.20
C LEU A 84 -0.91 10.60 -14.38
N ASN A 85 -1.44 10.52 -15.61
CA ASN A 85 -0.64 10.64 -16.82
C ASN A 85 0.08 12.00 -16.84
N TRP A 86 -0.61 13.10 -16.56
CA TRP A 86 0.00 14.41 -16.43
C TRP A 86 1.15 14.41 -15.42
N LEU A 87 0.90 13.95 -14.20
CA LEU A 87 1.87 13.97 -13.11
C LEU A 87 3.11 13.13 -13.43
N GLN A 88 2.93 11.95 -14.06
CA GLN A 88 4.01 11.06 -14.44
C GLN A 88 4.86 11.58 -15.61
N TYR A 89 4.31 12.47 -16.45
CA TYR A 89 5.03 13.13 -17.54
C TYR A 89 5.56 14.53 -17.18
N THR A 90 5.29 14.99 -15.96
CA THR A 90 5.92 16.22 -15.42
C THR A 90 7.41 16.00 -15.24
N ASN A 91 8.22 17.02 -15.61
CA ASN A 91 9.68 16.98 -15.49
C ASN A 91 10.10 16.55 -14.07
N GLN A 92 10.98 15.58 -13.97
CA GLN A 92 11.45 14.99 -12.71
C GLN A 92 12.18 15.98 -11.79
N ASP A 93 12.66 17.12 -12.31
CA ASP A 93 13.26 18.20 -11.50
C ASP A 93 12.21 19.08 -10.82
N SER A 94 10.94 19.01 -11.23
CA SER A 94 9.85 19.74 -10.56
C SER A 94 9.55 19.12 -9.19
N PRO A 95 9.49 19.91 -8.10
CA PRO A 95 9.24 19.40 -6.75
C PRO A 95 7.89 18.70 -6.61
N PHE A 96 6.92 19.01 -7.47
CA PHE A 96 5.60 18.39 -7.52
C PHE A 96 5.44 17.39 -8.67
N SER A 97 6.55 16.86 -9.23
CA SER A 97 6.52 15.73 -10.17
C SER A 97 6.25 14.41 -9.43
N TRP A 98 5.81 13.41 -10.19
CA TRP A 98 5.74 12.03 -9.67
C TRP A 98 7.05 11.61 -9.01
N TYR A 99 8.18 11.85 -9.69
CA TYR A 99 9.51 11.46 -9.22
C TYR A 99 9.88 12.07 -7.86
N GLN A 100 9.67 13.37 -7.67
CA GLN A 100 10.02 14.05 -6.42
C GLN A 100 9.08 13.68 -5.28
N ILE A 101 7.76 13.64 -5.53
CA ILE A 101 6.78 13.27 -4.51
C ILE A 101 6.99 11.83 -4.04
N THR A 102 7.20 10.88 -4.98
CA THR A 102 7.45 9.48 -4.62
C THR A 102 8.79 9.30 -3.93
N GLY A 103 9.79 10.11 -4.29
CA GLY A 103 11.11 10.13 -3.68
C GLY A 103 11.13 10.56 -2.21
N ILE A 104 10.11 11.25 -1.71
CA ILE A 104 9.97 11.57 -0.29
C ILE A 104 9.99 10.30 0.56
N HIS A 105 9.37 9.21 0.07
CA HIS A 105 9.34 7.94 0.80
C HIS A 105 10.71 7.27 0.91
N GLY A 106 11.54 7.31 -0.16
CA GLY A 106 12.79 6.57 -0.16
C GLY A 106 13.85 7.18 -1.08
N ALA A 107 14.15 6.51 -2.22
CA ALA A 107 15.10 7.02 -3.20
C ALA A 107 14.45 8.11 -4.09
N PRO A 108 15.23 9.08 -4.52
CA PRO A 108 16.68 9.23 -4.43
C PRO A 108 17.20 9.89 -3.12
N ALA A 109 16.44 9.96 -2.06
CA ALA A 109 16.79 10.59 -0.77
C ALA A 109 17.17 12.08 -0.91
N LEU A 110 16.42 12.80 -1.74
CA LEU A 110 16.62 14.23 -1.97
C LEU A 110 15.93 15.06 -0.90
N THR A 111 16.55 16.18 -0.56
CA THR A 111 15.89 17.22 0.25
C THR A 111 14.63 17.70 -0.45
N TRP A 112 13.49 17.63 0.24
CA TRP A 112 12.21 18.15 -0.25
C TRP A 112 11.72 19.29 0.65
N GLY A 113 11.23 20.38 0.05
CA GLY A 113 10.72 21.53 0.79
C GLY A 113 11.77 22.20 1.70
N ASP A 114 13.06 22.17 1.31
CA ASP A 114 14.19 22.70 2.09
C ASP A 114 14.41 22.00 3.45
N VAL A 115 13.81 20.83 3.69
CA VAL A 115 13.99 20.02 4.90
C VAL A 115 15.15 19.05 4.70
N GLY A 116 16.36 19.47 5.09
CA GLY A 116 17.58 18.66 4.92
C GLY A 116 17.67 17.48 5.88
N PRO A 117 18.60 16.55 5.61
CA PRO A 117 18.79 15.36 6.45
C PRO A 117 19.46 15.70 7.80
N THR A 118 19.12 14.92 8.81
CA THR A 118 19.95 14.83 10.01
C THR A 118 21.33 14.23 9.64
N PRO A 119 22.45 14.74 10.17
CA PRO A 119 23.78 14.22 9.84
C PRO A 119 23.88 12.69 10.04
N GLY A 120 24.28 11.99 8.98
CA GLY A 120 24.38 10.53 8.93
C GLY A 120 23.15 9.84 8.29
N ASN A 121 22.08 10.58 7.96
CA ASN A 121 20.86 10.06 7.37
C ASN A 121 20.65 10.48 5.90
N GLU A 122 21.71 10.94 5.23
CA GLU A 122 21.66 11.53 3.87
C GLU A 122 21.14 10.56 2.79
N HIS A 123 21.13 9.26 3.10
CA HIS A 123 20.69 8.20 2.18
C HIS A 123 19.35 7.55 2.58
N SER A 124 18.67 8.12 3.57
CA SER A 124 17.35 7.64 4.03
C SER A 124 16.23 8.48 3.44
N GLY A 125 15.06 7.87 3.18
CA GLY A 125 13.83 8.60 2.92
C GLY A 125 13.26 9.22 4.21
N TYR A 126 12.22 10.04 4.06
CA TYR A 126 11.55 10.64 5.22
C TYR A 126 10.58 9.69 5.92
N CYS A 127 10.19 8.57 5.26
CA CYS A 127 9.18 7.68 5.80
C CYS A 127 9.58 7.12 7.16
N THR A 128 8.59 7.05 8.06
CA THR A 128 8.75 6.51 9.41
C THR A 128 8.24 5.07 9.45
N HIS A 129 9.17 4.10 9.45
CA HIS A 129 8.86 2.68 9.64
C HIS A 129 9.37 2.22 11.01
N VAL A 130 8.75 1.17 11.56
CA VAL A 130 9.07 0.66 12.92
C VAL A 130 8.97 1.79 13.95
N SER A 131 8.01 2.67 13.77
CA SER A 131 7.83 3.90 14.53
C SER A 131 6.37 4.08 14.95
N ILE A 132 6.20 4.67 16.12
CA ILE A 132 4.88 5.10 16.62
C ILE A 132 4.19 6.09 15.66
N LEU A 133 4.96 6.75 14.77
CA LEU A 133 4.47 7.71 13.80
C LEU A 133 4.07 7.07 12.47
N PHE A 134 4.24 5.75 12.29
CA PHE A 134 4.00 5.09 11.00
C PHE A 134 2.64 5.45 10.37
N PRO A 135 1.47 5.26 11.01
CA PRO A 135 0.19 5.60 10.38
C PRO A 135 -0.01 7.11 10.20
N THR A 136 0.46 7.91 11.15
CA THR A 136 0.19 9.35 11.17
C THR A 136 1.07 10.11 10.17
N TRP A 137 2.28 9.63 9.87
CA TRP A 137 3.17 10.22 8.88
C TRP A 137 2.63 10.04 7.44
N HIS A 138 2.08 8.87 7.15
CA HIS A 138 1.56 8.59 5.80
C HIS A 138 0.30 9.38 5.46
N ARG A 139 -0.45 9.88 6.46
CA ARG A 139 -1.67 10.67 6.25
C ARG A 139 -1.41 12.02 5.55
N PRO A 140 -0.55 12.94 6.04
CA PRO A 140 -0.20 14.15 5.31
C PRO A 140 0.57 13.89 4.01
N TYR A 141 1.31 12.77 3.90
CA TYR A 141 1.93 12.35 2.65
C TYR A 141 0.89 12.06 1.55
N LEU A 142 -0.13 11.30 1.89
CA LEU A 142 -1.27 11.06 0.99
C LEU A 142 -2.03 12.35 0.69
N ALA A 143 -2.20 13.24 1.67
CA ALA A 143 -2.86 14.52 1.46
C ALA A 143 -2.09 15.44 0.49
N LEU A 144 -0.75 15.45 0.54
CA LEU A 144 0.10 16.13 -0.45
C LEU A 144 -0.15 15.59 -1.86
N TYR A 145 -0.06 14.28 -2.03
CA TYR A 145 -0.28 13.62 -3.30
C TYR A 145 -1.67 13.92 -3.86
N GLU A 146 -2.70 13.79 -3.03
CA GLU A 146 -4.09 14.08 -3.39
C GLU A 146 -4.29 15.55 -3.77
N GLN A 147 -3.66 16.49 -3.05
CA GLN A 147 -3.70 17.93 -3.34
C GLN A 147 -3.11 18.25 -4.72
N VAL A 148 -1.99 17.62 -5.07
CA VAL A 148 -1.37 17.81 -6.39
C VAL A 148 -2.27 17.27 -7.50
N LEU A 149 -2.80 16.06 -7.35
CA LEU A 149 -3.72 15.48 -8.32
C LEU A 149 -5.01 16.29 -8.45
N TYR A 150 -5.58 16.75 -7.34
CA TYR A 150 -6.77 17.61 -7.37
C TYR A 150 -6.54 18.88 -8.19
N ASN A 151 -5.41 19.57 -7.98
CA ASN A 151 -5.09 20.78 -8.71
C ASN A 151 -4.93 20.51 -10.22
N ILE A 152 -4.33 19.39 -10.59
CA ILE A 152 -4.24 18.96 -11.99
C ILE A 152 -5.65 18.65 -12.53
N ALA A 153 -6.50 17.94 -11.76
CA ALA A 153 -7.87 17.61 -12.17
C ALA A 153 -8.71 18.88 -12.45
N GLN A 154 -8.62 19.90 -11.58
CA GLN A 154 -9.30 21.18 -11.79
C GLN A 154 -8.83 21.84 -13.09
N PHE A 155 -7.51 21.82 -13.33
CA PHE A 155 -6.95 22.40 -14.54
C PHE A 155 -7.39 21.61 -15.79
N VAL A 156 -7.28 20.27 -15.79
CA VAL A 156 -7.71 19.43 -16.91
C VAL A 156 -9.20 19.63 -17.19
N ALA A 157 -10.05 19.67 -16.16
CA ALA A 157 -11.49 19.93 -16.32
C ALA A 157 -11.78 21.28 -16.99
N SER A 158 -10.95 22.31 -16.74
CA SER A 158 -11.09 23.63 -17.38
C SER A 158 -10.72 23.66 -18.87
N LEU A 159 -10.07 22.61 -19.39
CA LEU A 159 -9.66 22.50 -20.77
C LEU A 159 -10.74 21.87 -21.68
N TYR A 160 -11.79 21.27 -21.10
CA TYR A 160 -12.85 20.65 -21.89
C TYR A 160 -13.62 21.70 -22.70
N PRO A 161 -14.20 21.31 -23.85
CA PRO A 161 -15.06 22.20 -24.63
C PRO A 161 -16.24 22.73 -23.79
N PRO A 162 -16.81 23.91 -24.14
CA PRO A 162 -17.84 24.57 -23.34
C PRO A 162 -19.07 23.72 -23.03
N ASP A 163 -19.46 22.81 -23.89
CA ASP A 163 -20.59 21.89 -23.73
C ASP A 163 -20.32 20.75 -22.73
N LEU A 164 -19.07 20.45 -22.42
CA LEU A 164 -18.64 19.42 -21.47
C LEU A 164 -18.01 20.00 -20.20
N GLN A 165 -17.60 21.26 -20.22
CA GLN A 165 -16.77 21.88 -19.19
C GLN A 165 -17.44 21.83 -17.80
N ASP A 166 -18.72 22.23 -17.71
CA ASP A 166 -19.47 22.22 -16.43
C ASP A 166 -19.55 20.80 -15.83
N ARG A 167 -19.75 19.79 -16.68
CA ARG A 167 -19.80 18.37 -16.29
C ARG A 167 -18.48 17.92 -15.64
N PHE A 168 -17.36 18.20 -16.31
CA PHE A 168 -16.05 17.80 -15.81
C PHE A 168 -15.54 18.65 -14.64
N GLN A 169 -15.90 19.94 -14.58
CA GLN A 169 -15.63 20.78 -13.41
C GLN A 169 -16.39 20.28 -12.18
N LYS A 170 -17.62 19.83 -12.33
CA LYS A 170 -18.38 19.19 -11.24
C LYS A 170 -17.72 17.89 -10.79
N ALA A 171 -17.30 17.02 -11.71
CA ALA A 171 -16.57 15.80 -11.38
C ALA A 171 -15.25 16.11 -10.66
N ALA A 172 -14.47 17.09 -11.14
CA ALA A 172 -13.22 17.53 -10.54
C ALA A 172 -13.41 18.12 -9.14
N SER A 173 -14.49 18.87 -8.87
CA SER A 173 -14.74 19.48 -7.55
C SER A 173 -14.85 18.46 -6.42
N THR A 174 -15.37 17.26 -6.72
CA THR A 174 -15.50 16.16 -5.76
C THR A 174 -14.41 15.09 -5.90
N PHE A 175 -13.38 15.36 -6.71
CA PHE A 175 -12.26 14.43 -6.91
C PHE A 175 -11.54 14.12 -5.60
N ARG A 176 -11.31 12.82 -5.34
CA ARG A 176 -10.44 12.28 -4.29
C ARG A 176 -9.69 11.08 -4.85
N ILE A 177 -8.49 10.81 -4.33
CA ILE A 177 -7.73 9.62 -4.73
C ILE A 177 -8.49 8.34 -4.32
N PRO A 178 -8.41 7.27 -5.12
CA PRO A 178 -8.97 6.00 -4.73
C PRO A 178 -8.05 5.23 -3.79
N TYR A 179 -8.65 4.29 -3.06
CA TYR A 179 -7.93 3.23 -2.36
C TYR A 179 -8.16 1.87 -3.04
N TRP A 180 -7.36 0.89 -2.69
CA TRP A 180 -7.51 -0.51 -3.08
C TRP A 180 -7.68 -1.36 -1.83
N ASP A 181 -8.89 -1.90 -1.62
CA ASP A 181 -9.15 -2.83 -0.51
C ASP A 181 -8.64 -4.23 -0.87
N TRP A 182 -7.39 -4.48 -0.51
CA TRP A 182 -6.70 -5.75 -0.77
C TRP A 182 -7.12 -6.90 0.17
N ALA A 183 -7.92 -6.62 1.19
CA ALA A 183 -8.47 -7.61 2.11
C ALA A 183 -9.97 -7.89 1.88
N ALA A 184 -10.67 -7.07 1.10
CA ALA A 184 -12.05 -7.36 0.75
C ALA A 184 -12.13 -8.51 -0.25
N THR A 185 -13.15 -9.37 -0.09
CA THR A 185 -13.45 -10.41 -1.08
C THR A 185 -13.87 -9.76 -2.40
N PRO A 186 -13.14 -9.96 -3.49
CA PRO A 186 -13.53 -9.40 -4.79
C PRO A 186 -14.79 -10.09 -5.33
N PRO A 187 -15.47 -9.49 -6.32
CA PRO A 187 -16.56 -10.16 -7.04
C PRO A 187 -16.11 -11.49 -7.66
N ASP A 188 -17.02 -12.42 -7.85
CA ASP A 188 -16.74 -13.74 -8.41
C ASP A 188 -16.01 -13.64 -9.75
N GLY A 189 -14.92 -14.39 -9.88
CA GLY A 189 -14.07 -14.42 -11.08
C GLY A 189 -13.16 -13.19 -11.27
N VAL A 190 -13.11 -12.29 -10.29
CA VAL A 190 -12.22 -11.12 -10.29
C VAL A 190 -11.13 -11.31 -9.25
N SER A 191 -9.87 -10.99 -9.63
CA SER A 191 -8.72 -11.03 -8.72
C SER A 191 -8.75 -9.90 -7.69
N VAL A 192 -8.08 -10.11 -6.56
CA VAL A 192 -7.74 -9.07 -5.58
C VAL A 192 -6.99 -7.91 -6.25
N LEU A 193 -6.05 -8.19 -7.16
CA LEU A 193 -5.38 -7.15 -7.96
C LEU A 193 -6.37 -6.54 -8.96
N PRO A 194 -6.66 -5.22 -8.91
CA PRO A 194 -7.56 -4.60 -9.86
C PRO A 194 -7.05 -4.72 -11.30
N LEU A 195 -7.96 -5.06 -12.22
CA LEU A 195 -7.62 -5.19 -13.65
C LEU A 195 -7.07 -3.88 -14.24
N ALA A 196 -7.52 -2.73 -13.72
CA ALA A 196 -6.98 -1.42 -14.09
C ALA A 196 -5.47 -1.28 -13.83
N VAL A 197 -4.96 -1.98 -12.81
CA VAL A 197 -3.55 -1.95 -12.41
C VAL A 197 -2.75 -3.06 -13.13
N GLY A 198 -3.28 -4.26 -13.16
CA GLY A 198 -2.57 -5.45 -13.64
C GLY A 198 -2.84 -5.86 -15.08
N GLY A 199 -3.85 -5.30 -15.74
CA GLY A 199 -4.34 -5.79 -17.03
C GLY A 199 -3.51 -5.31 -18.23
N SER A 200 -3.70 -4.09 -18.67
CA SER A 200 -3.07 -3.57 -19.90
C SER A 200 -2.11 -2.43 -19.62
N SER A 201 -0.98 -2.40 -20.37
CA SER A 201 -0.02 -1.29 -20.34
C SER A 201 -0.49 -0.02 -21.06
N SER A 202 -1.63 -0.08 -21.76
CA SER A 202 -2.26 1.08 -22.39
C SER A 202 -3.74 1.15 -22.03
N VAL A 203 -4.31 2.35 -22.06
CA VAL A 203 -5.71 2.61 -21.76
C VAL A 203 -6.24 3.75 -22.63
N ASN A 204 -7.50 3.65 -23.05
CA ASN A 204 -8.20 4.74 -23.73
C ASN A 204 -8.79 5.69 -22.69
N VAL A 205 -8.61 6.99 -22.88
CA VAL A 205 -9.16 8.04 -22.02
C VAL A 205 -9.92 9.08 -22.86
N SER A 206 -11.05 9.54 -22.35
CA SER A 206 -11.82 10.66 -22.92
C SER A 206 -11.35 11.96 -22.27
N GLY A 207 -10.48 12.69 -22.95
CA GLY A 207 -9.93 13.95 -22.48
C GLY A 207 -10.43 15.17 -23.26
N PRO A 208 -9.91 16.38 -22.94
CA PRO A 208 -10.34 17.63 -23.57
C PRO A 208 -10.23 17.65 -25.11
N ASN A 209 -9.23 16.95 -25.67
CA ASN A 209 -9.00 16.82 -27.12
C ASN A 209 -9.52 15.48 -27.67
N GLY A 210 -10.59 14.94 -27.08
CA GLY A 210 -11.22 13.69 -27.52
C GLY A 210 -10.57 12.43 -26.92
N VAL A 211 -10.95 11.28 -27.47
CA VAL A 211 -10.47 9.97 -27.01
C VAL A 211 -9.08 9.71 -27.55
N GLN A 212 -8.17 9.35 -26.65
CA GLN A 212 -6.80 8.98 -26.98
C GLN A 212 -6.37 7.72 -26.23
N SER A 213 -5.50 6.93 -26.84
CA SER A 213 -4.81 5.82 -26.19
C SER A 213 -3.53 6.33 -25.54
N ILE A 214 -3.41 6.17 -24.22
CA ILE A 214 -2.24 6.59 -23.45
C ILE A 214 -1.57 5.38 -22.78
N SER A 215 -0.32 5.53 -22.33
CA SER A 215 0.29 4.57 -21.41
C SER A 215 -0.58 4.53 -20.14
N ASN A 216 -0.92 3.31 -19.66
CA ASN A 216 -1.71 3.16 -18.44
C ASN A 216 -0.88 3.60 -17.22
N PRO A 217 -1.22 4.73 -16.58
CA PRO A 217 -0.42 5.27 -15.49
C PRO A 217 -0.51 4.42 -14.20
N LEU A 218 -1.42 3.45 -14.12
CA LEU A 218 -1.54 2.49 -13.02
C LEU A 218 -0.71 1.22 -13.25
N PHE A 219 -0.31 0.96 -14.50
CA PHE A 219 0.45 -0.24 -14.84
C PHE A 219 1.91 -0.14 -14.42
N SER A 220 2.58 0.97 -14.74
CA SER A 220 3.98 1.24 -14.38
C SER A 220 4.27 2.74 -14.46
N TYR A 221 5.33 3.18 -13.79
CA TYR A 221 5.93 4.50 -13.97
C TYR A 221 7.19 4.35 -14.83
N VAL A 222 7.34 5.18 -15.86
CA VAL A 222 8.53 5.24 -16.71
C VAL A 222 9.38 6.44 -16.32
N PHE A 223 10.65 6.20 -15.96
CA PHE A 223 11.59 7.25 -15.56
C PHE A 223 12.04 8.10 -16.78
N ARG A 224 11.93 9.42 -16.69
CA ARG A 224 12.21 10.37 -17.77
C ARG A 224 12.92 11.63 -17.24
N PRO A 225 14.25 11.71 -17.24
CA PRO A 225 15.22 10.70 -17.70
C PRO A 225 15.40 9.57 -16.68
N PHE A 226 15.81 8.40 -17.15
CA PHE A 226 16.27 7.33 -16.27
C PHE A 226 17.67 7.67 -15.76
N ASN A 227 17.83 7.64 -14.42
CA ASN A 227 19.11 7.83 -13.77
C ASN A 227 19.51 6.56 -13.01
N ALA A 228 20.45 5.80 -13.57
CA ALA A 228 20.90 4.55 -12.99
C ALA A 228 21.55 4.72 -11.58
N SER A 229 22.05 5.93 -11.24
CA SER A 229 22.63 6.17 -9.91
C SER A 229 21.59 6.19 -8.78
N THR A 230 20.31 6.45 -9.11
CA THR A 230 19.20 6.31 -8.16
C THR A 230 18.95 4.86 -7.77
N PHE A 231 19.34 3.93 -8.65
CA PHE A 231 19.11 2.49 -8.51
C PHE A 231 20.46 1.74 -8.62
N PRO A 232 21.34 1.81 -7.62
CA PRO A 232 22.71 1.29 -7.75
C PRO A 232 22.79 -0.22 -7.97
N ASP A 233 21.74 -0.95 -7.60
CA ASP A 233 21.73 -2.40 -7.63
C ASP A 233 21.23 -2.95 -8.96
N PHE A 234 21.91 -4.00 -9.46
CA PHE A 234 21.39 -4.80 -10.56
C PHE A 234 20.21 -5.68 -10.06
N PRO A 235 19.14 -5.81 -10.82
CA PRO A 235 18.87 -5.29 -12.18
C PRO A 235 18.19 -3.92 -12.24
N TYR A 236 17.87 -3.28 -11.11
CA TYR A 236 17.14 -2.00 -11.06
C TYR A 236 17.83 -0.88 -11.84
N ASN A 237 19.17 -0.86 -11.86
CA ASN A 237 19.96 0.10 -12.62
C ASN A 237 19.89 -0.07 -14.14
N THR A 238 19.09 -1.02 -14.63
CA THR A 238 18.85 -1.27 -16.06
C THR A 238 17.40 -1.06 -16.47
N TRP A 239 16.48 -0.87 -15.52
CA TRP A 239 15.05 -0.79 -15.80
C TRP A 239 14.56 0.66 -15.87
N HIS A 240 14.13 1.05 -17.06
CA HIS A 240 13.59 2.39 -17.32
C HIS A 240 12.15 2.58 -16.80
N GLU A 241 11.55 1.58 -16.22
CA GLU A 241 10.21 1.62 -15.65
C GLU A 241 10.09 0.72 -14.43
N THR A 242 9.10 1.00 -13.56
CA THR A 242 8.79 0.14 -12.41
C THR A 242 8.25 -1.22 -12.86
N LYS A 243 8.57 -2.26 -12.09
CA LYS A 243 8.18 -3.64 -12.42
C LYS A 243 7.63 -4.36 -11.19
N ARG A 244 6.68 -5.29 -11.42
CA ARG A 244 6.10 -6.19 -10.42
C ARG A 244 6.38 -7.64 -10.82
N ALA A 245 6.91 -8.45 -9.90
CA ALA A 245 7.31 -9.84 -10.12
C ALA A 245 7.98 -10.08 -11.49
N PRO A 246 9.02 -9.30 -11.88
CA PRO A 246 9.57 -9.28 -13.22
C PRO A 246 10.06 -10.66 -13.69
N ARG A 247 9.86 -10.95 -15.00
CA ARG A 247 10.32 -12.17 -15.65
C ARG A 247 11.00 -11.83 -17.00
N PRO A 248 12.10 -12.48 -17.41
CA PRO A 248 12.92 -13.41 -16.58
C PRO A 248 13.48 -12.71 -15.33
N VAL A 249 13.59 -13.47 -14.23
CA VAL A 249 14.16 -12.94 -12.98
C VAL A 249 15.60 -12.47 -13.22
N ASN A 250 15.98 -11.34 -12.59
CA ASN A 250 17.35 -10.83 -12.63
C ASN A 250 17.86 -10.54 -14.06
N SER A 251 17.02 -9.96 -14.92
CA SER A 251 17.32 -9.66 -16.32
C SER A 251 17.06 -8.19 -16.67
N PRO A 252 17.94 -7.53 -17.46
CA PRO A 252 17.67 -6.19 -17.97
C PRO A 252 16.40 -6.12 -18.84
N ASN A 253 16.06 -7.23 -19.51
CA ASN A 253 14.91 -7.33 -20.42
C ASN A 253 13.65 -7.87 -19.73
N ALA A 254 13.62 -7.88 -18.41
CA ALA A 254 12.45 -8.37 -17.66
C ALA A 254 11.22 -7.51 -17.94
N THR A 255 10.05 -8.15 -17.92
CA THR A 255 8.74 -7.51 -17.97
C THR A 255 7.95 -7.84 -16.70
N SER A 256 7.03 -6.97 -16.30
CA SER A 256 6.14 -7.23 -15.17
C SER A 256 5.30 -8.50 -15.41
N ASN A 257 5.12 -9.31 -14.35
CA ASN A 257 4.26 -10.49 -14.37
C ASN A 257 3.05 -10.27 -13.44
N ASN A 258 2.16 -9.38 -13.85
CA ASN A 258 0.99 -9.01 -13.06
C ASN A 258 0.00 -10.17 -12.87
N SER A 259 -0.03 -11.17 -13.74
CA SER A 259 -0.84 -12.39 -13.55
C SER A 259 -0.33 -13.23 -12.37
N PHE A 260 0.98 -13.31 -12.18
CA PHE A 260 1.57 -13.94 -11.00
C PHE A 260 1.24 -13.16 -9.73
N VAL A 261 1.36 -11.82 -9.77
CA VAL A 261 1.00 -10.97 -8.63
C VAL A 261 -0.48 -11.11 -8.26
N ALA A 262 -1.37 -11.15 -9.26
CA ALA A 262 -2.80 -11.38 -9.06
C ALA A 262 -3.03 -12.71 -8.33
N HIS A 263 -2.43 -13.81 -8.82
CA HIS A 263 -2.57 -15.13 -8.19
C HIS A 263 -1.97 -15.16 -6.77
N ALA A 264 -0.83 -14.51 -6.54
CA ALA A 264 -0.21 -14.41 -5.21
C ALA A 264 -1.12 -13.67 -4.21
N LEU A 265 -1.70 -12.55 -4.61
CA LEU A 265 -2.65 -11.81 -3.79
C LEU A 265 -3.93 -12.60 -3.50
N ASP A 266 -4.45 -13.32 -4.52
CA ASP A 266 -5.62 -14.19 -4.36
C ASP A 266 -5.33 -15.35 -3.38
N THR A 267 -4.13 -15.95 -3.45
CA THR A 267 -3.68 -16.98 -2.52
C THR A 267 -3.58 -16.47 -1.07
N HIS A 268 -3.12 -15.23 -0.89
CA HIS A 268 -2.95 -14.64 0.44
C HIS A 268 -4.24 -14.02 1.02
N LEU A 269 -5.30 -13.84 0.23
CA LEU A 269 -6.51 -13.14 0.65
C LEU A 269 -7.09 -13.68 1.98
N PRO A 270 -7.20 -14.99 2.22
CA PRO A 270 -7.72 -15.50 3.50
C PRO A 270 -6.88 -15.06 4.69
N SER A 271 -5.54 -15.12 4.58
CA SER A 271 -4.62 -14.69 5.63
C SER A 271 -4.70 -13.17 5.86
N PHE A 272 -4.69 -12.35 4.80
CA PHE A 272 -4.78 -10.89 4.92
C PHE A 272 -6.11 -10.45 5.54
N GLN A 273 -7.21 -11.05 5.12
CA GLN A 273 -8.52 -10.72 5.65
C GLN A 273 -8.64 -11.09 7.13
N GLN A 274 -8.16 -12.30 7.50
CA GLN A 274 -8.19 -12.76 8.89
C GLN A 274 -7.26 -11.91 9.78
N ARG A 275 -6.03 -11.58 9.32
CA ARG A 275 -5.12 -10.66 10.03
C ARG A 275 -5.79 -9.32 10.29
N LEU A 276 -6.40 -8.73 9.25
CA LEU A 276 -7.07 -7.45 9.37
C LEU A 276 -8.27 -7.50 10.33
N TYR A 277 -9.09 -8.56 10.26
CA TYR A 277 -10.18 -8.77 11.19
C TYR A 277 -9.69 -8.88 12.65
N ASN A 278 -8.60 -9.63 12.85
CA ASN A 278 -7.96 -9.79 14.15
C ASN A 278 -7.40 -8.47 14.69
N LEU A 279 -6.80 -7.63 13.82
CA LEU A 279 -6.34 -6.28 14.19
C LEU A 279 -7.48 -5.40 14.70
N PHE A 280 -8.65 -5.45 14.06
CA PHE A 280 -9.81 -4.68 14.53
C PHE A 280 -10.43 -5.23 15.82
N SER A 281 -10.39 -6.54 16.04
CA SER A 281 -11.07 -7.16 17.20
C SER A 281 -10.19 -7.32 18.43
N ASN A 282 -8.85 -7.37 18.29
CA ASN A 282 -7.94 -7.73 19.39
C ASN A 282 -6.88 -6.67 19.72
N TYR A 283 -6.75 -5.59 18.95
CA TYR A 283 -5.69 -4.57 19.14
C TYR A 283 -6.27 -3.19 19.45
N PRO A 284 -6.86 -2.97 20.64
CA PRO A 284 -7.48 -1.70 20.98
C PRO A 284 -6.47 -0.60 21.35
N ASN A 285 -5.20 -0.94 21.55
CA ASN A 285 -4.16 0.01 21.94
C ASN A 285 -3.39 0.50 20.70
N TYR A 286 -3.22 1.82 20.57
CA TYR A 286 -2.52 2.42 19.43
C TYR A 286 -1.09 1.90 19.25
N THR A 287 -0.34 1.74 20.34
CA THR A 287 1.06 1.29 20.28
C THR A 287 1.19 -0.09 19.65
N THR A 288 0.30 -1.02 20.01
CA THR A 288 0.32 -2.39 19.46
C THR A 288 -0.27 -2.44 18.06
N PHE A 289 -1.27 -1.60 17.77
CA PHE A 289 -1.89 -1.55 16.44
C PHE A 289 -0.98 -0.91 15.39
N SER A 290 -0.25 0.15 15.76
CA SER A 290 0.35 1.08 14.79
C SER A 290 1.61 0.56 14.12
N ASN A 291 2.47 -0.17 14.83
CA ASN A 291 3.79 -0.53 14.33
C ASN A 291 4.29 -1.89 14.83
N GLU A 292 5.24 -2.45 14.10
CA GLU A 292 5.77 -3.80 14.33
C GLU A 292 6.92 -3.86 15.36
N ALA A 293 7.37 -2.72 15.89
CA ALA A 293 8.42 -2.68 16.93
C ALA A 293 7.88 -3.07 18.31
N TRP A 294 6.57 -3.02 18.47
CA TRP A 294 5.95 -3.38 19.74
C TRP A 294 5.98 -4.89 19.94
N ILE A 295 6.76 -5.32 20.92
CA ILE A 295 6.83 -6.70 21.36
C ILE A 295 6.49 -6.69 22.85
N PRO A 296 5.45 -7.42 23.29
CA PRO A 296 5.11 -7.52 24.70
C PRO A 296 6.31 -7.94 25.54
N SER A 297 6.59 -7.22 26.62
CA SER A 297 7.67 -7.57 27.53
C SER A 297 7.21 -8.66 28.52
N GLY A 298 8.02 -9.70 28.66
CA GLY A 298 7.79 -10.77 29.63
C GLY A 298 7.01 -11.96 29.07
N ASN A 299 6.45 -12.78 29.97
CA ASN A 299 5.66 -13.98 29.65
C ASN A 299 4.20 -13.66 29.30
N ASN A 300 3.92 -12.50 28.72
CA ASN A 300 2.59 -12.17 28.27
C ASN A 300 2.27 -12.99 27.02
N ASN A 301 1.28 -13.84 27.14
CA ASN A 301 0.73 -14.64 26.07
C ASN A 301 -0.20 -13.76 25.23
N ASP A 302 0.39 -12.86 24.43
CA ASP A 302 -0.33 -11.95 23.54
C ASP A 302 -0.04 -12.31 22.08
N SER A 303 -0.85 -11.81 21.15
CA SER A 303 -0.52 -11.82 19.73
C SER A 303 0.27 -10.55 19.37
N TYR A 304 1.08 -10.60 18.29
CA TYR A 304 2.10 -9.58 17.99
C TYR A 304 1.90 -8.89 16.65
N ASP A 305 0.70 -8.82 16.09
CA ASP A 305 0.48 -8.19 14.80
C ASP A 305 0.30 -6.67 14.89
N SER A 306 0.45 -6.00 13.77
CA SER A 306 0.23 -4.55 13.62
C SER A 306 -0.22 -4.22 12.19
N ILE A 307 -0.75 -3.02 11.99
CA ILE A 307 -1.07 -2.54 10.66
C ILE A 307 0.20 -2.40 9.79
N GLU A 308 1.35 -2.06 10.39
CA GLU A 308 2.63 -1.99 9.68
C GLU A 308 3.08 -3.37 9.20
N SER A 309 3.05 -4.41 10.06
CA SER A 309 3.43 -5.77 9.67
C SER A 309 2.52 -6.34 8.57
N LEU A 310 1.23 -6.03 8.60
CA LEU A 310 0.31 -6.41 7.52
C LEU A 310 0.59 -5.62 6.22
N HIS A 311 0.87 -4.33 6.33
CA HIS A 311 1.28 -3.47 5.22
C HIS A 311 2.57 -4.00 4.54
N ASP A 312 3.59 -4.40 5.32
CA ASP A 312 4.84 -4.99 4.83
C ASP A 312 4.58 -6.25 3.98
N ALA A 313 3.63 -7.09 4.42
CA ALA A 313 3.23 -8.28 3.65
C ALA A 313 2.58 -7.92 2.30
N ILE A 314 1.79 -6.85 2.24
CA ILE A 314 1.22 -6.36 0.96
C ILE A 314 2.33 -5.85 0.03
N HIS A 315 3.32 -5.14 0.54
CA HIS A 315 4.47 -4.68 -0.25
C HIS A 315 5.25 -5.86 -0.86
N THR A 316 5.56 -6.87 -0.06
CA THR A 316 6.35 -8.01 -0.53
C THR A 316 5.57 -8.89 -1.51
N VAL A 317 4.29 -9.18 -1.25
CA VAL A 317 3.44 -10.01 -2.12
C VAL A 317 3.03 -9.26 -3.38
N GLY A 318 2.59 -7.99 -3.25
CA GLY A 318 2.18 -7.15 -4.37
C GLY A 318 3.33 -6.74 -5.30
N GLY A 319 4.53 -6.60 -4.76
CA GLY A 319 5.75 -6.36 -5.54
C GLY A 319 6.29 -7.64 -6.17
N GLY A 320 6.27 -8.73 -5.41
CA GLY A 320 6.87 -10.01 -5.79
C GLY A 320 8.40 -9.93 -5.90
N VAL A 321 9.00 -11.05 -6.31
CA VAL A 321 10.46 -11.17 -6.45
C VAL A 321 11.02 -10.11 -7.39
N TYR A 322 11.96 -9.30 -6.92
CA TYR A 322 12.56 -8.14 -7.61
C TYR A 322 11.59 -7.01 -7.98
N GLY A 323 10.34 -7.01 -7.53
CA GLY A 323 9.44 -5.88 -7.82
C GLY A 323 9.82 -4.62 -7.06
N HIS A 324 9.61 -3.45 -7.67
CA HIS A 324 9.92 -2.16 -7.04
C HIS A 324 9.10 -1.95 -5.76
N LEU A 325 7.84 -2.37 -5.76
CA LEU A 325 6.97 -2.26 -4.58
C LEU A 325 7.51 -3.03 -3.36
N ALA A 326 8.27 -4.13 -3.57
CA ALA A 326 8.87 -4.94 -2.51
C ALA A 326 10.18 -4.36 -1.95
N ILE A 327 10.66 -3.24 -2.45
CA ILE A 327 11.88 -2.56 -1.98
C ILE A 327 11.50 -1.22 -1.38
N ILE A 328 11.72 -1.05 -0.09
CA ILE A 328 11.30 0.13 0.66
C ILE A 328 11.74 1.45 -0.02
N ALA A 329 12.98 1.52 -0.50
CA ALA A 329 13.51 2.72 -1.16
C ALA A 329 12.85 3.03 -2.52
N TYR A 330 12.28 2.04 -3.20
CA TYR A 330 11.75 2.17 -4.56
C TYR A 330 10.23 2.06 -4.63
N SER A 331 9.59 1.62 -3.56
CA SER A 331 8.16 1.28 -3.52
C SER A 331 7.25 2.42 -3.94
N GLY A 332 7.58 3.65 -3.55
CA GLY A 332 6.79 4.85 -3.88
C GLY A 332 6.66 5.11 -5.38
N PHE A 333 7.62 4.65 -6.20
CA PHE A 333 7.54 4.82 -7.66
C PHE A 333 6.49 3.93 -8.31
N ASP A 334 6.15 2.77 -7.72
CA ASP A 334 5.10 1.90 -8.25
C ASP A 334 3.72 2.52 -8.00
N PRO A 335 2.88 2.72 -9.03
CA PRO A 335 1.56 3.32 -8.86
C PRO A 335 0.66 2.59 -7.85
N LEU A 336 0.87 1.29 -7.63
CA LEU A 336 0.12 0.50 -6.66
C LEU A 336 0.36 0.96 -5.21
N PHE A 337 1.51 1.56 -4.91
CA PHE A 337 1.86 2.15 -3.62
C PHE A 337 0.77 3.10 -3.10
N TRP A 338 0.31 4.01 -3.93
CA TRP A 338 -0.64 5.05 -3.54
C TRP A 338 -2.03 4.50 -3.22
N LEU A 339 -2.46 3.51 -3.98
CA LEU A 339 -3.72 2.80 -3.74
C LEU A 339 -3.66 1.97 -2.45
N HIS A 340 -2.51 1.33 -2.21
CA HIS A 340 -2.24 0.56 -0.99
C HIS A 340 -2.22 1.45 0.25
N HIS A 341 -1.43 2.53 0.25
CA HIS A 341 -1.34 3.44 1.39
C HIS A 341 -2.64 4.19 1.66
N ALA A 342 -3.44 4.51 0.63
CA ALA A 342 -4.78 5.05 0.82
C ALA A 342 -5.70 4.06 1.56
N ASN A 343 -5.54 2.73 1.34
CA ASN A 343 -6.25 1.72 2.12
C ASN A 343 -5.68 1.55 3.54
N VAL A 344 -4.37 1.67 3.73
CA VAL A 344 -3.76 1.68 5.08
C VAL A 344 -4.32 2.84 5.92
N ASP A 345 -4.43 4.05 5.34
CA ASP A 345 -5.06 5.20 6.02
C ASP A 345 -6.56 4.99 6.29
N ARG A 346 -7.29 4.32 5.37
CA ARG A 346 -8.69 3.94 5.58
C ARG A 346 -8.83 2.97 6.76
N ILE A 347 -8.01 1.94 6.83
CA ILE A 347 -7.98 0.97 7.93
C ILE A 347 -7.66 1.68 9.26
N PHE A 348 -6.66 2.56 9.27
CA PHE A 348 -6.34 3.37 10.43
C PHE A 348 -7.53 4.25 10.87
N THR A 349 -8.22 4.87 9.92
CA THR A 349 -9.40 5.68 10.20
C THR A 349 -10.56 4.86 10.79
N MET A 350 -10.81 3.66 10.25
CA MET A 350 -11.81 2.72 10.81
C MET A 350 -11.42 2.28 12.23
N TRP A 351 -10.13 2.01 12.48
CA TRP A 351 -9.63 1.66 13.79
C TRP A 351 -9.80 2.82 14.79
N GLN A 352 -9.49 4.05 14.39
CA GLN A 352 -9.72 5.24 15.23
C GLN A 352 -11.20 5.43 15.61
N ALA A 353 -12.13 5.08 14.71
CA ALA A 353 -13.57 5.14 15.00
C ALA A 353 -14.01 4.09 16.03
N LEU A 354 -13.30 2.96 16.13
CA LEU A 354 -13.52 1.94 17.16
C LEU A 354 -12.89 2.30 18.51
N TYR A 355 -11.69 2.89 18.49
CA TYR A 355 -10.80 3.05 19.65
C TYR A 355 -10.28 4.49 19.74
N ASN A 356 -11.21 5.44 19.97
CA ASN A 356 -10.92 6.87 19.95
C ASN A 356 -10.26 7.41 21.24
N ASP A 357 -10.14 6.59 22.28
CA ASP A 357 -9.56 6.90 23.59
C ASP A 357 -8.05 6.61 23.68
N THR A 358 -7.46 6.01 22.67
CA THR A 358 -6.03 5.69 22.57
C THR A 358 -5.41 6.36 21.36
N TYR A 359 -4.16 6.80 21.48
CA TYR A 359 -3.43 7.47 20.40
C TYR A 359 -1.92 7.40 20.61
N VAL A 360 -1.15 8.15 19.84
CA VAL A 360 0.31 8.24 19.91
C VAL A 360 0.78 8.58 21.33
N VAL A 361 1.67 7.76 21.86
CA VAL A 361 2.34 7.96 23.15
C VAL A 361 3.85 8.10 22.92
N PRO A 362 4.58 8.84 23.79
CA PRO A 362 6.02 9.01 23.62
C PRO A 362 6.78 7.69 23.58
N GLN A 363 7.60 7.51 22.54
CA GLN A 363 8.51 6.36 22.39
C GLN A 363 9.82 6.80 21.73
N PRO A 364 10.94 6.13 22.01
CA PRO A 364 12.17 6.39 21.28
C PRO A 364 12.06 5.85 19.84
N ALA A 365 12.51 6.64 18.86
CA ALA A 365 12.67 6.19 17.48
C ALA A 365 13.57 4.94 17.44
N VAL A 366 13.11 3.90 16.78
CA VAL A 366 13.85 2.64 16.66
C VAL A 366 14.84 2.70 15.49
N TYR A 367 14.42 3.32 14.38
CA TYR A 367 15.23 3.49 13.17
C TYR A 367 15.40 4.95 12.79
N SER A 368 16.40 5.21 11.94
CA SER A 368 16.57 6.51 11.31
C SER A 368 15.59 6.70 10.14
N SER A 369 15.09 7.92 9.99
CA SER A 369 14.57 8.46 8.75
C SER A 369 15.48 9.60 8.27
N HIS A 370 15.12 10.27 7.20
CA HIS A 370 15.89 11.44 6.73
C HIS A 370 16.13 12.49 7.82
N THR A 371 15.18 12.68 8.71
CA THR A 371 15.18 13.74 9.73
C THR A 371 15.17 13.23 11.17
N THR A 372 15.18 11.93 11.41
CA THR A 372 15.11 11.34 12.76
C THR A 372 16.28 10.40 12.98
N SER A 373 16.93 10.49 14.13
CA SER A 373 17.98 9.56 14.55
C SER A 373 17.47 8.55 15.59
N PRO A 374 18.02 7.32 15.62
CA PRO A 374 17.60 6.33 16.60
C PRO A 374 17.83 6.81 18.05
N GLY A 375 16.82 6.63 18.89
CA GLY A 375 16.80 7.06 20.29
C GLY A 375 16.23 8.45 20.51
N GLU A 376 15.96 9.23 19.48
CA GLU A 376 15.17 10.47 19.61
C GLU A 376 13.75 10.15 20.07
N SER A 377 13.19 10.98 20.95
CA SER A 377 11.82 10.78 21.42
C SER A 377 10.84 11.23 20.35
N GLU A 378 9.99 10.31 19.92
CA GLU A 378 8.85 10.56 19.06
C GLU A 378 7.57 10.57 19.88
N ASP A 379 6.70 11.56 19.65
CA ASP A 379 5.41 11.72 20.31
C ASP A 379 4.36 12.34 19.38
N SER A 380 3.18 12.65 19.91
CA SER A 380 2.08 13.21 19.12
C SER A 380 2.34 14.63 18.61
N GLN A 381 3.35 15.36 19.16
CA GLN A 381 3.76 16.69 18.74
C GLN A 381 4.99 16.68 17.84
N THR A 382 5.61 15.53 17.62
CA THR A 382 6.75 15.39 16.71
C THR A 382 6.35 15.81 15.30
N GLY A 383 7.17 16.66 14.66
CA GLY A 383 6.91 17.15 13.30
C GLY A 383 6.95 16.03 12.28
N LEU A 384 5.88 15.84 11.53
CA LEU A 384 5.78 14.87 10.44
C LEU A 384 6.46 15.43 9.19
N THR A 385 7.78 15.47 9.21
CA THR A 385 8.61 16.02 8.12
C THR A 385 8.50 15.18 6.85
N PRO A 386 8.52 15.79 5.65
CA PRO A 386 8.74 17.22 5.36
C PRO A 386 7.43 18.00 5.17
N PHE A 387 6.29 17.58 5.73
CA PHE A 387 4.97 18.10 5.44
C PHE A 387 4.65 19.35 6.29
N PHE A 388 4.70 20.52 5.68
CA PHE A 388 4.35 21.78 6.33
C PHE A 388 2.83 21.95 6.45
N SER A 389 2.35 22.33 7.64
CA SER A 389 0.96 22.75 7.88
C SER A 389 0.74 24.25 7.61
N ASN A 390 1.81 25.05 7.71
CA ASN A 390 1.90 26.46 7.36
C ASN A 390 3.36 26.80 7.03
N GLU A 391 3.70 28.06 6.80
CA GLU A 391 5.04 28.50 6.36
C GLU A 391 6.18 28.14 7.33
N THR A 392 5.88 27.83 8.59
CA THR A 392 6.90 27.67 9.66
C THR A 392 6.76 26.39 10.50
N HIS A 393 5.65 25.67 10.37
CA HIS A 393 5.38 24.49 11.20
C HIS A 393 5.03 23.28 10.36
N PHE A 394 5.51 22.13 10.78
CA PHE A 394 5.12 20.84 10.21
C PHE A 394 3.76 20.38 10.76
N TRP A 395 3.13 19.50 10.05
CA TRP A 395 2.05 18.68 10.60
C TRP A 395 2.56 17.87 11.78
N THR A 396 1.71 17.61 12.76
CA THR A 396 1.96 16.70 13.87
C THR A 396 0.88 15.62 13.92
N SER A 397 1.12 14.55 14.67
CA SER A 397 0.11 13.50 14.81
C SER A 397 -1.20 14.03 15.40
N ASP A 398 -1.12 14.94 16.39
CA ASP A 398 -2.32 15.56 16.97
C ASP A 398 -3.11 16.40 15.97
N MET A 399 -2.43 17.17 15.11
CA MET A 399 -3.08 17.96 14.07
C MET A 399 -3.71 17.07 12.99
N ALA A 400 -3.07 15.94 12.65
CA ALA A 400 -3.52 14.99 11.65
C ALA A 400 -4.46 13.89 12.20
N ARG A 401 -4.81 13.93 13.49
CA ARG A 401 -5.65 12.91 14.14
C ARG A 401 -7.00 12.77 13.47
N ASP A 402 -7.66 13.88 13.20
CA ASP A 402 -8.88 13.92 12.42
C ASP A 402 -8.54 14.01 10.92
N HIS A 403 -8.77 12.93 10.18
CA HIS A 403 -8.53 12.87 8.74
C HIS A 403 -9.34 13.89 7.93
N GLU A 404 -10.50 14.31 8.46
CA GLU A 404 -11.37 15.28 7.77
C GLU A 404 -10.77 16.70 7.67
N VAL A 405 -9.70 16.99 8.42
CA VAL A 405 -8.95 18.26 8.26
C VAL A 405 -8.33 18.38 6.87
N PHE A 406 -8.07 17.24 6.22
CA PHE A 406 -7.58 17.19 4.84
C PHE A 406 -8.70 17.16 3.78
N GLY A 407 -9.98 17.27 4.18
CA GLY A 407 -11.12 17.38 3.28
C GLY A 407 -11.60 16.07 2.65
N TYR A 408 -11.17 14.92 3.16
CA TYR A 408 -11.63 13.60 2.72
C TYR A 408 -12.19 12.77 3.88
N THR A 409 -12.94 11.73 3.54
CA THR A 409 -13.39 10.69 4.47
C THR A 409 -13.61 9.37 3.72
N TYR A 410 -14.05 8.32 4.44
CA TYR A 410 -14.31 6.99 3.87
C TYR A 410 -15.75 6.55 4.16
N ALA A 411 -16.31 5.75 3.26
CA ALA A 411 -17.72 5.31 3.34
C ALA A 411 -18.04 4.54 4.63
N GLU A 412 -17.05 3.88 5.22
CA GLU A 412 -17.21 3.07 6.44
C GLU A 412 -17.29 3.90 7.71
N VAL A 413 -16.85 5.17 7.69
CA VAL A 413 -16.79 6.02 8.88
C VAL A 413 -17.62 7.30 8.74
N ALA A 414 -17.90 7.75 7.52
CA ALA A 414 -18.66 8.99 7.27
C ALA A 414 -20.03 8.98 7.96
N ASN A 415 -20.20 9.83 8.97
CA ASN A 415 -21.42 9.94 9.77
C ASN A 415 -21.89 8.62 10.42
N LYS A 416 -20.97 7.69 10.71
CA LYS A 416 -21.30 6.39 11.29
C LYS A 416 -20.91 6.29 12.76
N SER A 417 -21.75 5.60 13.51
CA SER A 417 -21.47 5.18 14.88
C SER A 417 -20.44 4.05 14.92
N ARG A 418 -19.80 3.84 16.07
CA ARG A 418 -18.91 2.69 16.32
C ARG A 418 -19.56 1.35 15.94
N ALA A 419 -20.84 1.16 16.26
CA ALA A 419 -21.60 -0.04 15.93
C ALA A 419 -21.73 -0.27 14.41
N GLU A 420 -21.97 0.79 13.63
CA GLU A 420 -22.04 0.72 12.17
C GLU A 420 -20.68 0.47 11.52
N VAL A 421 -19.60 1.00 12.12
CA VAL A 421 -18.22 0.69 11.70
C VAL A 421 -17.93 -0.79 11.96
N ALA A 422 -18.26 -1.33 13.14
CA ALA A 422 -18.10 -2.75 13.46
C ALA A 422 -18.89 -3.65 12.49
N ALA A 423 -20.13 -3.27 12.16
CA ALA A 423 -20.94 -3.98 11.17
C ALA A 423 -20.30 -3.96 9.77
N SER A 424 -19.67 -2.86 9.39
CA SER A 424 -18.93 -2.75 8.13
C SER A 424 -17.72 -3.69 8.10
N ILE A 425 -16.96 -3.78 9.21
CA ILE A 425 -15.81 -4.69 9.37
C ILE A 425 -16.24 -6.14 9.27
N ASN A 426 -17.29 -6.54 9.99
CA ASN A 426 -17.82 -7.90 9.94
C ASN A 426 -18.23 -8.30 8.51
N ARG A 427 -18.91 -7.41 7.80
CA ARG A 427 -19.32 -7.62 6.41
C ARG A 427 -18.16 -7.75 5.45
N LEU A 428 -17.13 -6.90 5.59
CA LEU A 428 -16.00 -6.82 4.66
C LEU A 428 -14.97 -7.93 4.92
N TYR A 429 -14.67 -8.23 6.19
CA TYR A 429 -13.51 -9.03 6.57
C TYR A 429 -13.84 -10.29 7.39
N GLY A 430 -15.11 -10.57 7.67
CA GLY A 430 -15.53 -11.78 8.40
C GLY A 430 -15.56 -13.08 7.59
N ASN A 431 -15.31 -13.04 6.29
CA ASN A 431 -15.58 -14.16 5.36
C ASN A 431 -14.76 -15.42 5.61
N PHE A 432 -13.48 -15.28 5.99
CA PHE A 432 -12.55 -16.38 6.26
C PHE A 432 -12.40 -16.70 7.76
N SER A 433 -13.13 -15.99 8.61
CA SER A 433 -13.26 -16.33 10.02
C SER A 433 -14.33 -17.41 10.22
N PRO A 434 -14.22 -18.24 11.27
CA PRO A 434 -15.30 -19.17 11.68
C PRO A 434 -16.67 -18.51 11.83
N ILE A 435 -16.72 -17.22 12.13
CA ILE A 435 -17.95 -16.42 12.25
C ILE A 435 -18.83 -16.53 10.98
N SER A 436 -18.21 -16.60 9.81
CA SER A 436 -18.92 -16.70 8.53
C SER A 436 -19.84 -17.93 8.46
N MET A 437 -19.55 -18.99 9.22
CA MET A 437 -20.39 -20.19 9.32
C MET A 437 -21.71 -19.93 10.05
N LEU A 438 -21.75 -18.90 10.92
CA LEU A 438 -22.95 -18.55 11.70
C LEU A 438 -23.89 -17.63 10.91
N THR A 439 -23.38 -16.90 9.92
CA THR A 439 -24.09 -15.83 9.23
C THR A 439 -24.52 -16.18 7.80
N ARG A 440 -23.99 -17.27 7.22
CA ARG A 440 -24.28 -17.68 5.83
C ARG A 440 -25.20 -18.89 5.75
N PRO A 441 -26.13 -18.92 4.77
CA PRO A 441 -26.87 -20.16 4.46
C PRO A 441 -25.90 -21.26 4.05
N THR A 442 -26.17 -22.49 4.47
CA THR A 442 -25.36 -23.71 4.33
C THR A 442 -25.05 -24.17 2.89
N THR A 443 -25.46 -23.39 1.88
CA THR A 443 -25.35 -23.80 0.46
C THR A 443 -24.11 -23.31 -0.27
N ASN A 444 -23.39 -22.32 0.25
CA ASN A 444 -22.17 -21.80 -0.36
C ASN A 444 -20.98 -22.12 0.54
N GLY A 445 -20.19 -23.12 0.20
CA GLY A 445 -18.96 -23.48 0.91
C GLY A 445 -17.92 -22.34 0.93
N LEU A 446 -16.83 -22.54 1.66
CA LEU A 446 -15.66 -21.68 1.61
C LEU A 446 -15.11 -21.64 0.17
N SER A 447 -15.04 -20.46 -0.43
CA SER A 447 -14.42 -20.30 -1.76
C SER A 447 -13.02 -19.74 -1.59
N TRP A 448 -12.05 -20.55 -2.02
CA TRP A 448 -10.65 -20.16 -2.06
C TRP A 448 -10.04 -20.60 -3.40
N ASN A 449 -9.32 -19.74 -4.07
CA ASN A 449 -8.72 -20.03 -5.39
C ASN A 449 -9.68 -20.70 -6.41
N GLY A 450 -10.97 -20.34 -6.37
CA GLY A 450 -11.97 -20.94 -7.25
C GLY A 450 -12.42 -22.34 -6.86
N MET A 451 -11.92 -22.89 -5.74
CA MET A 451 -12.40 -24.16 -5.18
C MET A 451 -13.41 -23.86 -4.08
N THR A 452 -14.62 -24.36 -4.24
CA THR A 452 -15.64 -24.40 -3.18
C THR A 452 -15.45 -25.69 -2.39
N SER A 453 -15.04 -25.59 -1.13
CA SER A 453 -15.09 -26.73 -0.20
C SER A 453 -16.31 -26.62 0.70
N ALA A 454 -16.84 -27.76 1.13
CA ALA A 454 -17.90 -27.79 2.12
C ALA A 454 -17.44 -27.10 3.42
N TYR A 455 -18.38 -26.47 4.14
CA TYR A 455 -18.07 -26.02 5.50
C TYR A 455 -17.83 -27.22 6.41
N PRO A 456 -16.87 -27.12 7.36
CA PRO A 456 -16.74 -28.12 8.41
C PRO A 456 -18.02 -28.17 9.28
N PRO A 457 -18.30 -29.30 9.95
CA PRO A 457 -19.39 -29.36 10.93
C PRO A 457 -19.23 -28.29 12.00
N VAL A 458 -20.34 -27.67 12.42
CA VAL A 458 -20.29 -26.56 13.42
C VAL A 458 -19.64 -27.04 14.72
N GLU A 459 -19.93 -28.26 15.16
CA GLU A 459 -19.39 -28.88 16.38
C GLU A 459 -17.87 -29.11 16.31
N ALA A 460 -17.33 -29.26 15.07
CA ALA A 460 -15.89 -29.39 14.86
C ALA A 460 -15.14 -28.05 14.97
N VAL A 461 -15.86 -26.95 14.90
CA VAL A 461 -15.29 -25.58 14.94
C VAL A 461 -15.62 -24.87 16.23
N PHE A 462 -16.87 -24.98 16.70
CA PHE A 462 -17.38 -24.24 17.84
C PHE A 462 -17.56 -25.10 19.09
N SER A 463 -17.20 -24.55 20.25
CA SER A 463 -17.54 -25.02 21.57
C SER A 463 -18.51 -24.01 22.19
N GLY A 464 -19.82 -24.22 22.02
CA GLY A 464 -20.85 -23.26 22.37
C GLY A 464 -20.83 -22.05 21.42
N ASP A 465 -20.65 -20.84 21.97
CA ASP A 465 -20.52 -19.57 21.23
C ASP A 465 -19.07 -19.17 20.92
N LYS A 466 -18.10 -20.07 21.19
CA LYS A 466 -16.67 -19.81 21.03
C LYS A 466 -16.03 -20.76 20.04
N TYR A 467 -15.03 -20.25 19.33
CA TYR A 467 -14.13 -21.02 18.50
C TYR A 467 -12.68 -20.80 18.94
N ARG A 468 -11.78 -21.68 18.53
CA ARG A 468 -10.36 -21.54 18.79
C ARG A 468 -9.68 -20.90 17.58
N GLU A 469 -9.15 -19.69 17.79
CA GLU A 469 -8.31 -19.00 16.83
C GLU A 469 -6.86 -19.43 16.99
N TRP A 470 -6.28 -20.02 15.96
CA TRP A 470 -4.90 -20.48 15.91
C TRP A 470 -4.02 -19.47 15.20
N ILE A 471 -2.88 -19.15 15.81
CA ILE A 471 -1.95 -18.14 15.33
C ILE A 471 -0.49 -18.62 15.44
N ALA A 472 0.35 -18.17 14.51
CA ALA A 472 1.80 -18.21 14.63
C ALA A 472 2.31 -16.81 14.92
N ASN A 473 2.83 -16.61 16.12
CA ASN A 473 3.50 -15.38 16.54
C ASN A 473 4.96 -15.42 16.11
N ILE A 474 5.39 -14.44 15.33
CA ILE A 474 6.73 -14.39 14.74
C ILE A 474 7.47 -13.18 15.26
N ARG A 475 8.73 -13.38 15.66
CA ARG A 475 9.68 -12.32 16.00
C ARG A 475 10.95 -12.55 15.21
N VAL A 476 11.53 -11.47 14.71
CA VAL A 476 12.76 -11.56 13.91
C VAL A 476 13.55 -10.25 13.95
N SER A 477 14.86 -10.27 13.76
CA SER A 477 15.62 -9.05 13.55
C SER A 477 15.28 -8.45 12.19
N LYS A 478 14.88 -7.17 12.15
CA LYS A 478 14.50 -6.46 10.91
C LYS A 478 15.59 -6.51 9.84
N HIS A 479 16.85 -6.43 10.23
CA HIS A 479 18.00 -6.43 9.32
C HIS A 479 18.74 -7.77 9.26
N ALA A 480 18.09 -8.86 9.66
CA ALA A 480 18.72 -10.19 9.65
C ALA A 480 19.36 -10.54 8.31
N MET A 481 18.72 -10.14 7.20
CA MET A 481 19.14 -10.50 5.84
C MET A 481 19.71 -9.31 5.04
N GLY A 482 19.94 -8.15 5.66
CA GLY A 482 20.50 -6.97 4.99
C GLY A 482 19.62 -6.34 3.92
N GLY A 483 18.33 -6.61 3.94
CA GLY A 483 17.29 -6.09 3.06
C GLY A 483 15.95 -6.77 3.33
N SER A 484 14.93 -6.48 2.51
CA SER A 484 13.62 -7.10 2.66
C SER A 484 13.67 -8.62 2.42
N PHE A 485 12.87 -9.36 3.20
CA PHE A 485 12.70 -10.81 3.08
C PHE A 485 11.31 -11.23 3.53
N SER A 486 10.95 -12.49 3.31
CA SER A 486 9.63 -13.03 3.67
C SER A 486 9.77 -14.34 4.43
N ILE A 487 8.93 -14.51 5.45
CA ILE A 487 8.78 -15.72 6.25
C ILE A 487 7.44 -16.35 5.85
N HIS A 488 7.48 -17.58 5.36
CA HIS A 488 6.33 -18.30 4.83
C HIS A 488 6.01 -19.51 5.70
N LEU A 489 4.74 -19.73 5.99
CA LEU A 489 4.24 -20.93 6.63
C LEU A 489 3.40 -21.76 5.66
N PHE A 490 3.64 -23.06 5.62
CA PHE A 490 2.92 -24.01 4.77
C PHE A 490 2.33 -25.14 5.62
N LEU A 491 1.24 -25.73 5.16
CA LEU A 491 0.77 -27.02 5.66
C LEU A 491 1.18 -28.11 4.68
N GLU A 492 1.76 -29.20 5.22
CA GLU A 492 2.25 -30.34 4.43
C GLU A 492 3.46 -29.98 3.52
N ASP A 493 3.59 -30.59 2.34
CA ASP A 493 4.76 -30.50 1.47
C ASP A 493 4.97 -29.10 0.90
N VAL A 494 6.20 -28.58 0.96
CA VAL A 494 6.56 -27.28 0.39
C VAL A 494 7.05 -27.44 -1.05
N PRO A 495 6.58 -26.61 -2.01
CA PRO A 495 7.11 -26.61 -3.37
C PRO A 495 8.61 -26.33 -3.41
N SER A 496 9.34 -27.06 -4.27
CA SER A 496 10.81 -26.97 -4.35
C SER A 496 11.34 -25.67 -4.94
N ASP A 497 10.52 -24.92 -5.70
CA ASP A 497 10.91 -23.63 -6.27
C ASP A 497 10.43 -22.48 -5.39
N PRO A 498 11.32 -21.75 -4.71
CA PRO A 498 10.95 -20.63 -3.83
C PRO A 498 10.15 -19.53 -4.53
N ILE A 499 10.35 -19.37 -5.85
CA ILE A 499 9.61 -18.36 -6.62
C ILE A 499 8.11 -18.71 -6.71
N SER A 500 7.76 -19.99 -6.62
CA SER A 500 6.37 -20.46 -6.65
C SER A 500 5.65 -20.37 -5.30
N TRP A 501 6.37 -20.15 -4.20
CA TRP A 501 5.78 -20.14 -2.85
C TRP A 501 4.61 -19.20 -2.65
N PRO A 502 4.63 -17.95 -3.16
CA PRO A 502 3.51 -17.02 -2.97
C PRO A 502 2.20 -17.45 -3.64
N VAL A 503 2.25 -18.44 -4.54
CA VAL A 503 1.07 -19.00 -5.24
C VAL A 503 0.79 -20.45 -4.89
N ALA A 504 1.45 -21.00 -3.87
CA ALA A 504 1.26 -22.40 -3.45
C ALA A 504 -0.09 -22.58 -2.77
N SER A 505 -0.83 -23.62 -3.15
CA SER A 505 -2.19 -23.89 -2.66
C SER A 505 -2.25 -24.27 -1.18
N ASN A 506 -1.13 -24.68 -0.59
CA ASN A 506 -0.98 -25.05 0.82
C ASN A 506 -0.23 -23.98 1.65
N LEU A 507 -0.03 -22.79 1.08
CA LEU A 507 0.50 -21.64 1.82
C LEU A 507 -0.54 -21.18 2.85
N VAL A 508 -0.13 -21.12 4.12
CA VAL A 508 -0.95 -20.60 5.23
C VAL A 508 -0.94 -19.08 5.25
N GLY A 509 0.24 -18.50 5.08
CA GLY A 509 0.43 -17.05 5.04
C GLY A 509 1.90 -16.66 5.01
N THR A 510 2.10 -15.35 4.89
CA THR A 510 3.43 -14.74 4.80
C THR A 510 3.53 -13.54 5.74
N MET A 511 4.62 -13.48 6.52
CA MET A 511 5.08 -12.25 7.16
C MET A 511 6.15 -11.63 6.27
N GLY A 512 5.89 -10.45 5.70
CA GLY A 512 6.90 -9.65 5.02
C GLY A 512 7.73 -8.88 6.04
N VAL A 513 9.04 -8.84 5.86
CA VAL A 513 9.94 -7.95 6.59
C VAL A 513 10.49 -6.93 5.60
N PHE A 514 9.98 -5.72 5.66
CA PHE A 514 10.23 -4.66 4.69
C PHE A 514 11.37 -3.75 5.21
N ALA A 515 12.60 -4.02 4.81
CA ALA A 515 13.81 -3.44 5.38
C ALA A 515 14.68 -2.71 4.37
N HIS A 516 15.37 -1.65 4.82
CA HIS A 516 16.37 -0.97 4.02
C HIS A 516 17.59 -1.87 3.75
N LYS A 517 18.11 -1.81 2.53
CA LYS A 517 19.34 -2.51 2.14
C LYS A 517 20.57 -1.81 2.73
N GLY A 518 21.57 -2.61 3.14
CA GLY A 518 22.91 -2.10 3.46
C GLY A 518 23.11 -1.59 4.88
N VAL A 519 22.15 -1.71 5.78
CA VAL A 519 22.36 -1.43 7.21
C VAL A 519 23.06 -2.61 7.86
N HIS A 520 24.24 -3.00 7.30
CA HIS A 520 25.09 -4.02 7.89
C HIS A 520 25.85 -3.43 9.08
N GLY A 521 25.73 -4.06 10.24
CA GLY A 521 26.60 -3.81 11.37
C GLY A 521 26.05 -2.97 12.51
N SER A 522 24.78 -2.56 12.50
CA SER A 522 24.16 -2.10 13.73
C SER A 522 24.06 -3.29 14.70
N LYS A 523 24.87 -3.26 15.78
CA LYS A 523 24.81 -4.23 16.88
C LYS A 523 23.50 -4.21 17.66
N SER A 524 22.52 -3.42 17.24
CA SER A 524 21.19 -3.43 17.82
C SER A 524 20.37 -4.50 17.10
N HIS A 525 20.18 -5.63 17.75
CA HIS A 525 19.16 -6.62 17.37
C HIS A 525 17.77 -6.01 17.56
N ARG A 526 17.37 -5.17 16.61
CA ARG A 526 16.07 -4.52 16.66
C ARG A 526 15.05 -5.51 16.11
N MET A 527 14.24 -5.99 17.03
CA MET A 527 13.23 -6.98 16.74
C MET A 527 12.00 -6.32 16.15
N VAL A 528 11.39 -6.99 15.20
CA VAL A 528 10.05 -6.72 14.70
C VAL A 528 9.19 -7.96 14.89
N ALA A 529 7.88 -7.76 14.93
CA ALA A 529 6.94 -8.84 15.19
C ALA A 529 5.75 -8.79 14.23
N GLY A 530 5.18 -9.94 13.99
CA GLY A 530 3.94 -10.12 13.24
C GLY A 530 3.28 -11.45 13.58
N THR A 531 2.03 -11.60 13.16
CA THR A 531 1.26 -12.81 13.41
C THR A 531 0.67 -13.34 12.10
N ILE A 532 0.82 -14.63 11.86
CA ILE A 532 0.12 -15.33 10.75
C ILE A 532 -1.03 -16.14 11.36
N PRO A 533 -2.30 -15.83 11.05
CA PRO A 533 -3.43 -16.67 11.42
C PRO A 533 -3.38 -18.01 10.68
N ILE A 534 -3.66 -19.10 11.39
CA ILE A 534 -3.65 -20.45 10.83
C ILE A 534 -5.08 -20.99 10.68
N THR A 535 -6.04 -20.42 11.39
CA THR A 535 -7.42 -20.94 11.51
C THR A 535 -8.10 -21.16 10.17
N SER A 536 -8.01 -20.22 9.23
CA SER A 536 -8.64 -20.34 7.91
C SER A 536 -8.13 -21.55 7.12
N ALA A 537 -6.82 -21.81 7.17
CA ALA A 537 -6.21 -22.98 6.55
C ALA A 537 -6.64 -24.29 7.26
N LEU A 538 -6.67 -24.28 8.59
CA LEU A 538 -7.12 -25.45 9.37
C LEU A 538 -8.60 -25.78 9.14
N MET A 539 -9.46 -24.78 8.99
CA MET A 539 -10.87 -24.98 8.64
C MET A 539 -11.04 -25.80 7.35
N GLN A 540 -10.16 -25.60 6.37
CA GLN A 540 -10.20 -26.39 5.13
C GLN A 540 -9.74 -27.83 5.35
N MET A 541 -8.77 -28.05 6.24
CA MET A 541 -8.34 -29.41 6.60
C MET A 541 -9.46 -30.14 7.35
N VAL A 542 -10.21 -29.45 8.22
CA VAL A 542 -11.40 -30.02 8.87
C VAL A 542 -12.50 -30.29 7.83
N ALA A 543 -12.79 -29.34 6.93
CA ALA A 543 -13.81 -29.51 5.89
C ALA A 543 -13.51 -30.68 4.92
N SER A 544 -12.22 -30.93 4.66
CA SER A 544 -11.79 -32.08 3.82
C SER A 544 -11.71 -33.39 4.58
N GLY A 545 -11.97 -33.40 5.90
CA GLY A 545 -11.90 -34.60 6.75
C GLY A 545 -10.48 -35.05 7.12
N LYS A 546 -9.45 -34.25 6.82
CA LYS A 546 -8.05 -34.55 7.21
C LYS A 546 -7.82 -34.39 8.72
N ILE A 547 -8.54 -33.47 9.36
CA ILE A 547 -8.49 -33.23 10.79
C ILE A 547 -9.91 -33.29 11.35
N PRO A 548 -10.14 -33.87 12.55
CA PRO A 548 -11.48 -34.00 13.10
C PRO A 548 -12.13 -32.68 13.52
N SER A 549 -11.37 -31.79 14.13
CA SER A 549 -11.88 -30.52 14.68
C SER A 549 -10.79 -29.44 14.77
N LEU A 550 -11.19 -28.21 15.14
CA LEU A 550 -10.26 -27.13 15.52
C LEU A 550 -9.82 -27.18 17.01
N HIS A 551 -10.19 -28.23 17.75
CA HIS A 551 -9.81 -28.39 19.15
C HIS A 551 -8.31 -28.67 19.31
N ALA A 552 -7.74 -28.30 20.47
CA ALA A 552 -6.30 -28.37 20.66
C ALA A 552 -5.74 -29.80 20.58
N GLU A 553 -6.50 -30.78 21.05
CA GLU A 553 -6.12 -32.19 21.00
C GLU A 553 -5.95 -32.75 19.58
N ASP A 554 -6.66 -32.18 18.60
CA ASP A 554 -6.55 -32.55 17.19
C ASP A 554 -5.50 -31.72 16.44
N ILE A 555 -5.47 -30.41 16.71
CA ILE A 555 -4.65 -29.46 15.97
C ILE A 555 -3.19 -29.49 16.38
N GLU A 556 -2.87 -29.55 17.68
CA GLU A 556 -1.49 -29.46 18.12
C GLU A 556 -0.61 -30.59 17.57
N PRO A 557 -1.02 -31.89 17.63
CA PRO A 557 -0.26 -32.97 17.01
C PRO A 557 -0.12 -32.81 15.48
N TYR A 558 -1.17 -32.33 14.81
CA TYR A 558 -1.16 -32.11 13.37
C TYR A 558 -0.16 -31.03 12.97
N LEU A 559 -0.19 -29.86 13.63
CA LEU A 559 0.73 -28.75 13.34
C LEU A 559 2.19 -29.12 13.62
N ARG A 560 2.47 -29.87 14.69
CA ARG A 560 3.84 -30.34 15.00
C ARG A 560 4.44 -31.22 13.91
N LEU A 561 3.62 -31.90 13.12
CA LEU A 561 4.03 -32.82 12.07
C LEU A 561 4.02 -32.19 10.66
N ASN A 562 3.15 -31.19 10.43
CA ASN A 562 2.80 -30.76 9.09
C ASN A 562 2.98 -29.25 8.84
N LEU A 563 3.30 -28.45 9.87
CA LEU A 563 3.54 -27.03 9.69
C LEU A 563 5.02 -26.80 9.35
N GLU A 564 5.26 -26.29 8.16
CA GLU A 564 6.58 -26.06 7.58
C GLU A 564 6.90 -24.57 7.49
N LEU A 565 8.13 -24.23 7.84
CA LEU A 565 8.70 -22.89 7.76
C LEU A 565 9.64 -22.77 6.57
N ARG A 566 9.53 -21.69 5.80
CA ARG A 566 10.53 -21.29 4.79
C ARG A 566 10.79 -19.80 4.84
N VAL A 567 12.00 -19.41 4.48
CA VAL A 567 12.40 -18.00 4.38
C VAL A 567 12.95 -17.73 2.98
N SER A 568 12.50 -16.63 2.36
CA SER A 568 13.03 -16.18 1.07
C SER A 568 13.40 -14.71 1.08
N LEU A 569 14.51 -14.39 0.40
CA LEU A 569 14.91 -13.02 0.13
C LEU A 569 14.03 -12.41 -0.98
N VAL A 570 14.03 -11.08 -1.07
CA VAL A 570 13.33 -10.34 -2.12
C VAL A 570 13.80 -10.70 -3.54
N ASN A 571 14.97 -11.30 -3.68
CA ASN A 571 15.49 -11.83 -4.95
C ASN A 571 15.02 -13.26 -5.27
N GLY A 572 14.19 -13.87 -4.43
CA GLY A 572 13.66 -15.22 -4.59
C GLY A 572 14.60 -16.34 -4.12
N THR A 573 15.74 -16.02 -3.48
CA THR A 573 16.64 -17.02 -2.91
C THR A 573 16.07 -17.54 -1.59
N GLU A 574 16.01 -18.85 -1.43
CA GLU A 574 15.74 -19.49 -0.13
C GLU A 574 16.92 -19.31 0.82
N VAL A 575 16.61 -19.11 2.09
CA VAL A 575 17.59 -18.99 3.19
C VAL A 575 17.24 -20.01 4.26
N ASP A 576 18.27 -20.66 4.82
CA ASP A 576 18.07 -21.49 6.00
C ASP A 576 17.56 -20.65 7.17
N ALA A 577 16.47 -21.04 7.78
CA ALA A 577 15.87 -20.33 8.90
C ALA A 577 16.85 -20.15 10.07
N HIS A 578 17.82 -21.06 10.25
CA HIS A 578 18.87 -20.97 11.27
C HIS A 578 19.90 -19.82 11.01
N GLU A 579 19.98 -19.33 9.78
CA GLU A 579 20.80 -18.17 9.43
C GLU A 579 20.09 -16.84 9.69
N VAL A 580 18.77 -16.86 10.00
CA VAL A 580 17.96 -15.66 10.21
C VAL A 580 18.06 -15.20 11.65
N SER A 581 18.84 -14.18 11.90
CA SER A 581 19.11 -13.67 13.26
C SER A 581 17.82 -13.29 13.99
N GLY A 582 17.64 -13.83 15.20
CA GLY A 582 16.52 -13.51 16.08
C GLY A 582 15.17 -14.06 15.62
N LEU A 583 15.13 -14.95 14.63
CA LEU A 583 13.90 -15.62 14.23
C LEU A 583 13.43 -16.53 15.35
N HIS A 584 12.18 -16.33 15.76
CA HIS A 584 11.48 -17.16 16.72
C HIS A 584 10.01 -17.24 16.31
N ILE A 585 9.44 -18.44 16.27
CA ILE A 585 8.06 -18.67 15.88
C ILE A 585 7.38 -19.53 16.95
N GLU A 586 6.36 -18.97 17.56
CA GLU A 586 5.56 -19.59 18.60
C GLU A 586 4.15 -19.88 18.07
N ILE A 587 3.69 -21.09 18.21
CA ILE A 587 2.30 -21.48 17.92
C ILE A 587 1.48 -21.27 19.18
N ALA A 588 0.42 -20.48 19.03
CA ALA A 588 -0.48 -20.11 20.09
C ALA A 588 -1.94 -20.16 19.62
N SER A 589 -2.87 -20.11 20.55
CA SER A 589 -4.29 -20.01 20.23
C SER A 589 -5.05 -19.20 21.28
N SER A 590 -6.23 -18.71 20.92
CA SER A 590 -7.17 -18.08 21.85
C SER A 590 -8.58 -18.61 21.65
N MET A 591 -9.34 -18.73 22.73
CA MET A 591 -10.78 -18.94 22.63
C MET A 591 -11.44 -17.58 22.33
N VAL A 592 -12.03 -17.49 21.16
CA VAL A 592 -12.68 -16.27 20.66
C VAL A 592 -14.19 -16.46 20.66
N LYS A 593 -14.91 -15.57 21.36
CA LYS A 593 -16.36 -15.54 21.37
C LYS A 593 -16.84 -14.86 20.09
N ALA A 594 -17.74 -15.53 19.36
CA ALA A 594 -18.40 -14.95 18.20
C ALA A 594 -19.23 -13.71 18.60
N PRO A 595 -19.35 -12.68 17.76
CA PRO A 595 -20.13 -11.49 18.07
C PRO A 595 -21.61 -11.84 18.22
N GLU A 596 -22.27 -11.25 19.23
CA GLU A 596 -23.71 -11.47 19.48
C GLU A 596 -24.61 -10.81 18.43
N SER A 597 -24.06 -9.86 17.67
CA SER A 597 -24.74 -9.18 16.57
C SER A 597 -23.73 -8.69 15.54
N GLU A 598 -24.19 -8.36 14.34
CA GLU A 598 -23.36 -7.79 13.27
C GLU A 598 -22.69 -6.45 13.65
N SER A 599 -23.23 -5.74 14.64
CA SER A 599 -22.70 -4.46 15.12
C SER A 599 -21.63 -4.59 16.23
N MET A 600 -21.23 -5.81 16.56
CA MET A 600 -20.18 -6.11 17.54
C MET A 600 -19.04 -6.86 16.88
N LEU A 601 -17.83 -6.70 17.38
CA LEU A 601 -16.67 -7.51 16.98
C LEU A 601 -16.52 -8.71 17.93
N SER A 602 -15.75 -9.70 17.49
CA SER A 602 -15.40 -10.88 18.31
C SER A 602 -14.65 -10.47 19.57
N GLU A 603 -14.89 -11.21 20.65
CA GLU A 603 -14.21 -11.00 21.93
C GLU A 603 -13.14 -12.08 22.13
N TRP A 604 -11.89 -11.65 22.27
CA TRP A 604 -10.75 -12.53 22.47
C TRP A 604 -10.59 -12.90 23.94
N GLY A 605 -10.37 -14.19 24.19
CA GLY A 605 -9.91 -14.70 25.47
C GLY A 605 -8.39 -14.53 25.63
N LYS A 606 -7.85 -15.14 26.68
CA LYS A 606 -6.40 -15.18 26.90
C LYS A 606 -5.75 -16.04 25.79
N VAL A 607 -4.63 -15.56 25.27
CA VAL A 607 -3.80 -16.34 24.34
C VAL A 607 -3.08 -17.46 25.13
N GLU A 608 -3.14 -18.69 24.63
CA GLU A 608 -2.52 -19.88 25.18
C GLU A 608 -1.37 -20.30 24.25
N ARG A 609 -0.16 -20.43 24.79
CA ARG A 609 1.00 -20.93 24.06
C ARG A 609 0.96 -22.46 24.03
N HIS A 610 1.27 -23.05 22.87
CA HIS A 610 1.35 -24.50 22.68
C HIS A 610 2.78 -25.00 22.52
N PHE A 611 3.51 -24.47 21.52
CA PHE A 611 4.90 -24.89 21.28
C PHE A 611 5.65 -23.86 20.42
N ASP A 612 6.96 -23.95 20.46
CA ASP A 612 7.84 -23.25 19.54
C ASP A 612 7.98 -24.09 18.26
N LEU A 613 7.61 -23.52 17.12
CA LEU A 613 7.89 -24.11 15.82
C LEU A 613 9.37 -23.94 15.47
N PHE A 614 9.92 -22.80 15.87
CA PHE A 614 11.32 -22.44 15.66
C PHE A 614 11.81 -21.53 16.79
N ALA A 615 12.99 -21.83 17.39
CA ALA A 615 13.54 -21.11 18.54
C ALA A 615 15.07 -20.91 18.43
#